data_6ac3e8f7f62bfaa1834b112dd6c4106d
#
_entry.id   6ac3e8f7f62bfaa1834b112dd6c4106d
#
_cell.length_a   1.000
_cell.length_b   1.000
_cell.length_c   1.000
_cell.angle_alpha   90.00
_cell.angle_beta   90.00
_cell.angle_gamma   90.00
#
_symmetry.space_group_name_H-M   'P 1'
#
loop_
_entity.id
_entity.type
_entity.pdbx_description
1 polymer ?
#
loop_
_entity_poly.entity_id
_entity_poly.type
_entity_poly.pdbx_seq_one_letter_code
_entity_poly.pdbx_strand_id
1 'polypeptide(L)'
;MRIRPEESVCMVIDYQEKLVSAVAEREKFLAKSEKLLHGMQVLGVKRILTTQYKKGLGDNIERIKEAAGEAEEFDKLSFSAWGEKAVRDAVPENCKNIIICGMEAHICVLQTALDLKEAGYQKNKKECVTRRYSALPPFE
;
A
#
# COMPACT_ATOMS: atom_id res chain seq x y z
N MET A 1 -12.81 1.93 18.12
CA MET A 1 -13.56 2.34 16.93
C MET A 1 -13.53 1.22 15.89
N ARG A 2 -14.67 0.93 15.27
CA ARG A 2 -14.72 -0.11 14.26
C ARG A 2 -14.41 0.47 12.88
N ILE A 3 -13.52 -0.19 12.15
CA ILE A 3 -13.29 0.07 10.73
C ILE A 3 -14.46 -0.56 9.96
N ARG A 4 -15.14 0.23 9.13
CA ARG A 4 -16.24 -0.24 8.29
C ARG A 4 -15.75 -0.44 6.86
N PRO A 5 -15.97 -1.60 6.25
CA PRO A 5 -15.50 -1.87 4.89
C PRO A 5 -15.98 -0.84 3.86
N GLU A 6 -17.24 -0.44 3.95
CA GLU A 6 -17.88 0.53 3.04
C GLU A 6 -17.33 1.97 3.16
N GLU A 7 -16.60 2.27 4.22
CA GLU A 7 -15.95 3.56 4.47
C GLU A 7 -14.42 3.46 4.43
N SER A 8 -13.88 2.40 3.85
CA SER A 8 -12.46 2.07 3.89
C SER A 8 -11.87 1.83 2.50
N VAL A 9 -10.60 2.17 2.36
CA VAL A 9 -9.78 1.87 1.19
C VAL A 9 -8.48 1.23 1.65
N CYS A 10 -8.02 0.22 0.93
CA CYS A 10 -6.70 -0.37 1.11
C CYS A 10 -5.75 0.12 0.01
N MET A 11 -4.71 0.86 0.37
CA MET A 11 -3.64 1.25 -0.52
C MET A 11 -2.52 0.23 -0.49
N VAL A 12 -2.26 -0.36 -1.65
CA VAL A 12 -1.27 -1.42 -1.86
C VAL A 12 -0.09 -0.81 -2.60
N ILE A 13 0.99 -0.50 -1.87
CA ILE A 13 2.05 0.37 -2.34
C ILE A 13 3.26 -0.42 -2.82
N ASP A 14 3.54 -0.33 -4.13
CA ASP A 14 4.80 -0.64 -4.78
C ASP A 14 5.34 -2.06 -4.53
N TYR A 15 4.52 -3.08 -4.70
CA TYR A 15 4.96 -4.48 -4.66
C TYR A 15 5.64 -4.90 -5.97
N GLN A 16 6.59 -4.11 -6.41
CA GLN A 16 7.22 -4.24 -7.73
C GLN A 16 8.34 -5.27 -7.74
N GLU A 17 8.54 -5.90 -8.90
CA GLU A 17 9.48 -7.00 -9.10
C GLU A 17 10.88 -6.70 -8.56
N LYS A 18 11.44 -5.54 -8.90
CA LYS A 18 12.79 -5.16 -8.48
C LYS A 18 12.88 -4.82 -6.98
N LEU A 19 11.82 -4.34 -6.37
CA LEU A 19 11.79 -4.03 -4.95
C LEU A 19 11.58 -5.29 -4.12
N VAL A 20 10.62 -6.13 -4.50
CA VAL A 20 10.31 -7.38 -3.80
C VAL A 20 11.50 -8.35 -3.80
N SER A 21 12.26 -8.42 -4.89
CA SER A 21 13.43 -9.30 -5.00
C SER A 21 14.53 -8.96 -3.99
N ALA A 22 14.60 -7.74 -3.51
CA ALA A 22 15.59 -7.27 -2.56
C ALA A 22 15.19 -7.46 -1.08
N VAL A 23 13.97 -7.91 -0.81
CA VAL A 23 13.46 -8.08 0.55
C VAL A 23 14.00 -9.35 1.19
N ALA A 24 14.62 -9.22 2.37
CA ALA A 24 14.89 -10.37 3.23
C ALA A 24 13.56 -10.97 3.72
N GLU A 25 13.47 -12.23 4.05
CA GLU A 25 12.22 -12.89 4.47
C GLU A 25 11.03 -12.63 3.50
N ARG A 26 11.30 -12.55 2.23
CA ARG A 26 10.32 -12.22 1.17
C ARG A 26 9.04 -13.07 1.25
N GLU A 27 9.17 -14.38 1.40
CA GLU A 27 8.02 -15.29 1.48
C GLU A 27 7.10 -14.98 2.65
N LYS A 28 7.66 -14.68 3.79
CA LYS A 28 6.90 -14.32 4.99
C LYS A 28 6.15 -13.00 4.82
N PHE A 29 6.80 -12.03 4.20
CA PHE A 29 6.20 -10.75 3.87
C PHE A 29 5.04 -10.91 2.88
N LEU A 30 5.28 -11.61 1.78
CA LEU A 30 4.27 -11.82 0.75
C LEU A 30 3.09 -12.64 1.27
N ALA A 31 3.33 -13.69 2.04
CA ALA A 31 2.26 -14.49 2.64
C ALA A 31 1.35 -13.66 3.55
N LYS A 32 1.91 -12.76 4.36
CA LYS A 32 1.12 -11.85 5.20
C LYS A 32 0.36 -10.81 4.39
N SER A 33 0.98 -10.29 3.35
CA SER A 33 0.33 -9.34 2.43
C SER A 33 -0.83 -9.98 1.69
N GLU A 34 -0.66 -11.20 1.18
CA GLU A 34 -1.73 -11.95 0.54
C GLU A 34 -2.90 -12.20 1.49
N LYS A 35 -2.60 -12.60 2.72
CA LYS A 35 -3.64 -12.83 3.73
C LYS A 35 -4.47 -11.57 4.01
N LEU A 36 -3.79 -10.42 4.12
CA LEU A 36 -4.46 -9.13 4.27
C LEU A 36 -5.33 -8.81 3.05
N LEU A 37 -4.78 -8.94 1.85
CA LEU A 37 -5.47 -8.59 0.60
C LEU A 37 -6.67 -9.51 0.33
N HIS A 38 -6.56 -10.80 0.57
CA HIS A 38 -7.70 -11.72 0.50
C HIS A 38 -8.79 -11.32 1.51
N GLY A 39 -8.41 -10.93 2.72
CA GLY A 39 -9.35 -10.41 3.72
C GLY A 39 -10.06 -9.15 3.24
N MET A 40 -9.32 -8.20 2.64
CA MET A 40 -9.91 -6.99 2.07
C MET A 40 -10.89 -7.31 0.93
N GLN A 41 -10.53 -8.28 0.10
CA GLN A 41 -11.39 -8.74 -1.00
C GLN A 41 -12.71 -9.34 -0.47
N VAL A 42 -12.64 -10.24 0.49
CA VAL A 42 -13.80 -10.87 1.12
C VAL A 42 -14.72 -9.85 1.80
N LEU A 43 -14.14 -8.85 2.45
CA LEU A 43 -14.89 -7.78 3.12
C LEU A 43 -15.43 -6.70 2.16
N GLY A 44 -15.06 -6.75 0.89
CA GLY A 44 -15.47 -5.73 -0.09
C GLY A 44 -14.80 -4.38 0.10
N VAL A 45 -13.66 -4.31 0.75
CA VAL A 45 -12.88 -3.08 0.87
C VAL A 45 -12.23 -2.76 -0.47
N LYS A 46 -12.40 -1.53 -0.96
CA LYS A 46 -11.75 -1.08 -2.20
C LYS A 46 -10.22 -1.15 -2.07
N ARG A 47 -9.55 -1.74 -3.08
CA ARG A 47 -8.08 -1.80 -3.17
C ARG A 47 -7.62 -0.88 -4.29
N ILE A 48 -6.57 -0.11 -4.00
CA ILE A 48 -5.87 0.75 -4.96
C ILE A 48 -4.40 0.34 -4.93
N LEU A 49 -3.86 -0.05 -6.07
CA LEU A 49 -2.47 -0.44 -6.22
C LEU A 49 -1.67 0.72 -6.81
N THR A 50 -0.44 0.87 -6.38
CA THR A 50 0.51 1.80 -6.99
C THR A 50 1.77 1.09 -7.46
N THR A 51 2.42 1.72 -8.44
CA THR A 51 3.80 1.44 -8.82
C THR A 51 4.61 2.72 -8.71
N GLN A 52 5.87 2.62 -8.39
CA GLN A 52 6.83 3.71 -8.44
C GLN A 52 7.63 3.57 -9.72
N TYR A 53 7.48 4.53 -10.64
CA TYR A 53 8.22 4.53 -11.89
C TYR A 53 8.31 3.13 -12.52
N LYS A 54 7.17 2.61 -12.94
CA LYS A 54 7.00 1.26 -13.47
C LYS A 54 8.01 0.90 -14.56
N LYS A 55 8.33 1.86 -15.42
CA LYS A 55 9.30 1.72 -16.49
C LYS A 55 10.70 1.32 -15.99
N GLY A 56 11.10 1.78 -14.80
CA GLY A 56 12.40 1.49 -14.20
C GLY A 56 12.37 0.33 -13.21
N LEU A 57 11.32 0.23 -12.40
CA LEU A 57 11.24 -0.72 -11.28
C LEU A 57 10.38 -1.97 -11.56
N GLY A 58 9.73 -2.02 -12.71
CA GLY A 58 8.87 -3.14 -13.09
C GLY A 58 7.45 -3.00 -12.57
N ASP A 59 6.64 -3.99 -12.88
CA ASP A 59 5.24 -4.06 -12.48
C ASP A 59 5.10 -4.62 -11.06
N ASN A 60 3.93 -4.45 -10.46
CA ASN A 60 3.55 -5.20 -9.28
C ASN A 60 3.58 -6.69 -9.59
N ILE A 61 4.08 -7.50 -8.66
CA ILE A 61 4.17 -8.94 -8.88
C ILE A 61 2.77 -9.57 -9.01
N GLU A 62 2.64 -10.55 -9.87
CA GLU A 62 1.37 -11.21 -10.19
C GLU A 62 0.67 -11.76 -8.95
N ARG A 63 1.43 -12.37 -8.06
CA ARG A 63 0.95 -12.92 -6.79
C ARG A 63 0.17 -11.90 -5.95
N ILE A 64 0.61 -10.65 -5.93
CA ILE A 64 -0.06 -9.56 -5.21
C ILE A 64 -1.27 -9.05 -6.00
N LYS A 65 -1.16 -8.94 -7.30
CA LYS A 65 -2.30 -8.57 -8.15
C LYS A 65 -3.46 -9.56 -8.02
N GLU A 66 -3.17 -10.84 -8.03
CA GLU A 66 -4.16 -11.90 -7.83
C GLU A 66 -4.81 -11.82 -6.45
N ALA A 67 -4.02 -11.61 -5.40
CA ALA A 67 -4.52 -11.47 -4.04
C ALA A 67 -5.38 -10.21 -3.85
N ALA A 68 -5.04 -9.12 -4.53
CA ALA A 68 -5.83 -7.89 -4.52
C ALA A 68 -7.13 -8.02 -5.31
N GLY A 69 -7.17 -8.90 -6.30
CA GLY A 69 -8.31 -9.09 -7.17
C GLY A 69 -8.57 -7.89 -8.07
N GLU A 70 -9.83 -7.61 -8.36
CA GLU A 70 -10.22 -6.46 -9.17
C GLU A 70 -9.89 -5.15 -8.42
N ALA A 71 -8.94 -4.38 -8.95
CA ALA A 71 -8.45 -3.16 -8.34
C ALA A 71 -7.92 -2.18 -9.38
N GLU A 72 -8.03 -0.89 -9.10
CA GLU A 72 -7.38 0.14 -9.90
C GLU A 72 -5.89 0.21 -9.59
N GLU A 73 -5.08 0.52 -10.61
CA GLU A 73 -3.64 0.56 -10.52
C GLU A 73 -3.10 1.84 -11.13
N PHE A 74 -2.21 2.54 -10.41
CA PHE A 74 -1.66 3.82 -10.82
C PHE A 74 -0.14 3.83 -10.72
N ASP A 75 0.53 4.33 -11.77
CA ASP A 75 1.96 4.61 -11.73
C ASP A 75 2.21 6.01 -11.17
N LYS A 76 3.18 6.14 -10.30
CA LYS A 76 3.52 7.42 -9.66
C LYS A 76 4.99 7.76 -9.81
N LEU A 77 5.29 9.05 -9.86
CA LEU A 77 6.64 9.59 -9.83
C LEU A 77 7.01 10.11 -8.43
N SER A 78 6.03 10.61 -7.67
CA SER A 78 6.22 10.95 -6.26
C SER A 78 6.36 9.70 -5.39
N PHE A 79 7.09 9.78 -4.30
CA PHE A 79 7.16 8.68 -3.34
C PHE A 79 5.82 8.44 -2.65
N SER A 80 5.15 9.52 -2.24
CA SER A 80 3.82 9.44 -1.66
C SER A 80 2.77 9.08 -2.71
N ALA A 81 1.97 8.05 -2.45
CA ALA A 81 0.80 7.74 -3.27
C ALA A 81 -0.23 8.88 -3.24
N TRP A 82 -0.32 9.59 -2.12
CA TRP A 82 -1.22 10.74 -1.98
C TRP A 82 -0.77 11.97 -2.78
N GLY A 83 0.48 12.00 -3.22
CA GLY A 83 1.01 13.00 -4.14
C GLY A 83 0.39 12.94 -5.54
N GLU A 84 -0.14 11.79 -5.95
CA GLU A 84 -0.75 11.62 -7.27
C GLU A 84 -2.24 11.96 -7.23
N LYS A 85 -2.64 12.90 -8.09
CA LYS A 85 -4.05 13.31 -8.21
C LYS A 85 -4.96 12.13 -8.56
N ALA A 86 -4.54 11.26 -9.46
CA ALA A 86 -5.32 10.10 -9.89
C ALA A 86 -5.61 9.15 -8.71
N VAL A 87 -4.67 8.95 -7.80
CA VAL A 87 -4.87 8.16 -6.58
C VAL A 87 -5.88 8.85 -5.66
N ARG A 88 -5.72 10.16 -5.44
CA ARG A 88 -6.68 10.93 -4.61
C ARG A 88 -8.09 10.86 -5.16
N ASP A 89 -8.23 11.01 -6.48
CA ASP A 89 -9.54 10.98 -7.15
C ASP A 89 -10.20 9.59 -7.10
N ALA A 90 -9.39 8.53 -6.97
CA ALA A 90 -9.88 7.16 -6.85
C ALA A 90 -10.40 6.82 -5.44
N VAL A 91 -10.07 7.62 -4.43
CA VAL A 91 -10.58 7.44 -3.07
C VAL A 91 -11.98 8.02 -2.96
N PRO A 92 -12.99 7.22 -2.57
CA PRO A 92 -14.36 7.72 -2.44
C PRO A 92 -14.48 8.81 -1.37
N GLU A 93 -15.39 9.76 -1.60
CA GLU A 93 -15.62 10.89 -0.67
C GLU A 93 -16.05 10.44 0.73
N ASN A 94 -16.79 9.33 0.82
CA ASN A 94 -17.22 8.76 2.09
C ASN A 94 -16.12 7.96 2.82
N CYS A 95 -14.91 7.89 2.26
CA CYS A 95 -13.80 7.16 2.86
C CYS A 95 -13.32 7.83 4.16
N LYS A 96 -13.36 7.10 5.25
CA LYS A 96 -12.88 7.53 6.56
C LYS A 96 -11.61 6.83 6.99
N ASN A 97 -11.35 5.64 6.45
CA ASN A 97 -10.24 4.80 6.87
C ASN A 97 -9.39 4.42 5.66
N ILE A 98 -8.09 4.59 5.77
CA ILE A 98 -7.15 4.11 4.78
C ILE A 98 -6.20 3.12 5.44
N ILE A 99 -6.20 1.91 4.92
CA ILE A 99 -5.32 0.83 5.33
C ILE A 99 -4.16 0.83 4.33
N ILE A 100 -2.94 0.85 4.82
CA ILE A 100 -1.76 0.88 3.96
C ILE A 100 -0.96 -0.40 4.14
N CYS A 101 -0.60 -1.03 3.05
CA CYS A 101 0.40 -2.09 3.01
C CYS A 101 1.36 -1.85 1.84
N GLY A 102 2.56 -2.36 1.92
CA GLY A 102 3.51 -2.21 0.81
C GLY A 102 4.95 -1.91 1.21
N MET A 103 5.66 -1.33 0.30
CA MET A 103 7.10 -1.03 0.32
C MET A 103 7.39 0.35 -0.24
N GLU A 104 8.43 1.00 0.13
CA GLU A 104 9.32 0.74 1.26
C GLU A 104 8.75 1.45 2.49
N ALA A 105 8.82 0.80 3.64
CA ALA A 105 8.20 1.32 4.86
C ALA A 105 8.70 2.72 5.26
N HIS A 106 9.95 3.01 5.03
CA HIS A 106 10.60 4.28 5.40
C HIS A 106 10.59 5.34 4.29
N ILE A 107 10.07 5.04 3.11
CA ILE A 107 10.01 5.97 1.96
C ILE A 107 8.55 6.12 1.50
N CYS A 108 8.11 5.33 0.54
CA CYS A 108 6.79 5.49 -0.08
C CYS A 108 5.64 5.32 0.92
N VAL A 109 5.73 4.34 1.80
CA VAL A 109 4.70 4.07 2.82
C VAL A 109 4.68 5.19 3.86
N LEU A 110 5.83 5.58 4.39
CA LEU A 110 5.91 6.65 5.39
C LEU A 110 5.40 7.98 4.83
N GLN A 111 5.86 8.38 3.65
CA GLN A 111 5.44 9.64 3.05
C GLN A 111 3.95 9.65 2.71
N THR A 112 3.41 8.54 2.23
CA THR A 112 1.97 8.40 2.02
C THR A 112 1.21 8.55 3.34
N ALA A 113 1.68 7.92 4.41
CA ALA A 113 1.05 8.00 5.72
C ALA A 113 1.07 9.42 6.29
N LEU A 114 2.16 10.16 6.10
CA LEU A 114 2.29 11.55 6.54
C LEU A 114 1.33 12.46 5.78
N ASP A 115 1.26 12.34 4.46
CA ASP A 115 0.37 13.14 3.63
C ASP A 115 -1.11 12.85 3.94
N LEU A 116 -1.45 11.59 4.14
CA LEU A 116 -2.80 11.20 4.57
C LEU A 116 -3.16 11.77 5.94
N LYS A 117 -2.18 11.83 6.84
CA LYS A 117 -2.35 12.49 8.13
C LYS A 117 -2.70 13.96 7.96
N GLU A 118 -1.95 14.69 7.16
CA GLU A 118 -2.20 16.10 6.89
C GLU A 118 -3.55 16.31 6.21
N ALA A 119 -3.98 15.38 5.35
CA ALA A 119 -5.28 15.39 4.72
C ALA A 119 -6.45 15.05 5.66
N GLY A 120 -6.19 14.82 6.94
CA GLY A 120 -7.22 14.64 7.96
C GLY A 120 -7.66 13.20 8.26
N TYR A 121 -7.00 12.20 7.65
CA TYR A 121 -7.30 10.79 7.91
C TYR A 121 -6.88 10.29 9.28
N GLN A 122 -6.30 11.14 10.14
CA GLN A 122 -5.73 10.76 11.43
C GLN A 122 -6.62 10.95 12.65
N LYS A 123 -7.79 11.50 12.51
CA LYS A 123 -8.66 11.72 13.70
C LYS A 123 -9.15 10.40 14.32
N ASN A 124 -8.92 9.30 13.65
CA ASN A 124 -9.32 7.97 14.07
C ASN A 124 -8.09 7.07 14.01
N LYS A 125 -7.66 6.49 15.12
CA LYS A 125 -6.52 5.58 15.21
C LYS A 125 -6.55 4.58 14.05
N LYS A 126 -5.63 4.74 13.11
CA LYS A 126 -5.52 3.90 11.92
C LYS A 126 -4.44 2.87 12.16
N GLU A 127 -4.76 1.63 11.94
CA GLU A 127 -3.74 0.58 11.91
C GLU A 127 -3.04 0.64 10.55
N CYS A 128 -1.80 1.07 10.58
CA CYS A 128 -0.89 0.92 9.46
C CYS A 128 -0.22 -0.45 9.59
N VAL A 129 -0.60 -1.39 8.74
CA VAL A 129 0.08 -2.68 8.68
C VAL A 129 1.29 -2.53 7.80
N THR A 130 2.33 -1.92 8.33
CA THR A 130 3.63 -1.88 7.69
C THR A 130 4.61 -2.73 8.47
N ARG A 131 5.40 -3.53 7.78
CA ARG A 131 6.53 -4.20 8.39
C ARG A 131 7.80 -3.44 8.05
N ARG A 132 8.54 -3.06 9.09
CA ARG A 132 9.88 -2.51 8.94
C ARG A 132 10.80 -3.63 8.45
N TYR A 133 11.31 -3.52 7.24
CA TYR A 133 12.41 -4.35 6.78
C TYR A 133 13.71 -3.66 7.10
N SER A 134 14.38 -4.14 8.14
CA SER A 134 15.79 -3.85 8.37
C SER A 134 16.62 -4.86 7.56
N ALA A 135 16.67 -4.68 6.26
CA ALA A 135 17.49 -5.53 5.39
C ALA A 135 18.68 -4.79 4.81
N LEU A 136 19.03 -3.66 5.40
CA LEU A 136 20.37 -3.15 5.20
C LEU A 136 21.21 -3.59 6.40
N PRO A 137 22.32 -4.30 6.19
CA PRO A 137 23.30 -4.45 7.26
C PRO A 137 23.66 -3.05 7.76
N PRO A 138 23.97 -2.90 9.04
CA PRO A 138 24.44 -1.61 9.53
C PRO A 138 25.57 -1.16 8.63
N PHE A 139 25.47 0.06 8.15
CA PHE A 139 26.61 0.69 7.50
C PHE A 139 27.72 0.74 8.54
N GLU A 140 28.72 -0.10 8.36
CA GLU A 140 29.97 0.07 9.09
C GLU A 140 30.72 1.28 8.52
#